data_27e0136c3bf0dea6c1aeaf4f29f27d4f
#
_entry.id   27e0136c3bf0dea6c1aeaf4f29f27d4f
#
_cell.length_a   1.000
_cell.length_b   1.000
_cell.length_c   1.000
_cell.angle_alpha   90.00
_cell.angle_beta   90.00
_cell.angle_gamma   90.00
#
_symmetry.space_group_name_H-M   'P 1'
#
loop_
_entity.id
_entity.type
_entity.pdbx_description
1 polymer ?
#
loop_
_entity_poly.entity_id
_entity_poly.type
_entity_poly.pdbx_seq_one_letter_code
_entity_poly.pdbx_strand_id
1 'polypeptide(L)'
;MKKTLLAVALIAAIPTAVQAENWMMRVRALDIVPDVKTSPTVAGLDVSDEWTPEVDFTYFITPNIGMELILATQRHEVTLGGASLGKLNHLPPTLTVQYHFNPTPTIKPYIGAGLNYTTFYNVDLAPGLTVDKHSFGGALQAGVDIAVTQNGYINLDVKKIWIETEVRNGGVKLTDLGINPIVWGIGYGFRF
;
A
#
# COMPACT_ATOMS: atom_id res chain seq x y z
N MET A 1 -4.33 28.65 6.69
CA MET A 1 -4.32 28.04 5.36
C MET A 1 -2.95 28.25 4.74
N LYS A 2 -2.05 27.28 4.83
CA LYS A 2 -0.88 27.09 3.95
C LYS A 2 -0.52 25.62 4.06
N LYS A 3 -1.08 24.80 3.17
CA LYS A 3 -0.67 23.41 2.98
C LYS A 3 0.65 23.47 2.22
N THR A 4 1.74 23.25 2.89
CA THR A 4 3.09 23.19 2.34
C THR A 4 3.20 21.91 1.52
N LEU A 5 3.27 22.07 0.23
CA LEU A 5 3.78 21.05 -0.70
C LEU A 5 5.24 20.78 -0.33
N LEU A 6 5.48 19.69 0.36
CA LEU A 6 6.82 19.13 0.59
C LEU A 6 6.85 17.73 -0.01
N ALA A 7 6.76 17.69 -1.31
CA ALA A 7 7.04 16.48 -2.08
C ALA A 7 7.98 16.89 -3.22
N VAL A 8 8.97 16.03 -3.47
CA VAL A 8 9.89 16.09 -4.62
C VAL A 8 11.18 16.86 -4.35
N ALA A 9 12.08 16.28 -3.58
CA ALA A 9 13.53 16.57 -3.68
C ALA A 9 14.37 15.38 -3.15
N LEU A 10 14.06 14.16 -3.54
CA LEU A 10 14.91 12.99 -3.21
C LEU A 10 15.38 12.22 -4.46
N ILE A 11 15.52 12.90 -5.59
CA ILE A 11 15.97 12.27 -6.86
C ILE A 11 17.37 12.79 -7.26
N ALA A 12 18.27 13.03 -6.35
CA ALA A 12 19.60 13.50 -6.76
C ALA A 12 20.70 12.96 -5.86
N ALA A 13 20.96 11.63 -5.89
CA ALA A 13 22.29 11.05 -5.65
C ALA A 13 22.21 9.52 -5.82
N ILE A 14 22.02 9.03 -7.04
CA ILE A 14 22.28 7.62 -7.33
C ILE A 14 23.71 7.58 -7.85
N PRO A 15 24.67 6.94 -7.14
CA PRO A 15 25.99 6.75 -7.67
C PRO A 15 25.89 5.89 -8.94
N THR A 16 26.51 6.35 -10.01
CA THR A 16 26.77 5.57 -11.22
C THR A 16 27.74 4.45 -10.87
N ALA A 17 27.30 3.39 -10.27
CA ALA A 17 28.03 2.16 -10.08
C ALA A 17 27.51 1.11 -11.06
N VAL A 18 28.39 0.75 -11.94
CA VAL A 18 28.29 -0.30 -12.93
C VAL A 18 27.75 -1.60 -12.33
N GLN A 19 26.77 -2.21 -13.02
CA GLN A 19 26.28 -3.58 -12.87
C GLN A 19 25.48 -3.93 -11.61
N ALA A 20 24.30 -3.35 -11.47
CA ALA A 20 23.25 -3.97 -10.69
C ALA A 20 21.86 -3.67 -11.31
N GLU A 21 21.62 -4.03 -12.55
CA GLU A 21 20.31 -3.92 -13.21
C GLU A 21 19.23 -4.80 -12.55
N ASN A 22 19.54 -5.38 -11.39
CA ASN A 22 18.62 -6.24 -10.66
C ASN A 22 17.73 -5.51 -9.65
N TRP A 23 18.00 -4.23 -9.39
CA TRP A 23 17.19 -3.43 -8.47
C TRP A 23 16.31 -2.44 -9.22
N MET A 24 15.09 -2.29 -8.76
CA MET A 24 14.18 -1.24 -9.17
C MET A 24 13.60 -0.59 -7.93
N MET A 25 13.54 0.73 -7.93
CA MET A 25 12.80 1.53 -6.96
C MET A 25 11.65 2.23 -7.68
N ARG A 26 10.47 2.24 -7.07
CA ARG A 26 9.34 3.02 -7.57
C ARG A 26 8.84 3.97 -6.48
N VAL A 27 8.37 5.12 -6.92
CA VAL A 27 7.62 6.07 -6.11
C VAL A 27 6.26 6.24 -6.76
N ARG A 28 5.19 6.00 -6.00
CA ARG A 28 3.81 6.04 -6.49
C ARG A 28 2.96 7.00 -5.68
N ALA A 29 1.97 7.62 -6.30
CA ALA A 29 0.81 8.15 -5.63
C ALA A 29 -0.26 7.07 -5.62
N LEU A 30 -0.80 6.77 -4.44
CA LEU A 30 -1.82 5.76 -4.25
C LEU A 30 -3.16 6.41 -3.95
N ASP A 31 -4.21 5.82 -4.53
CA ASP A 31 -5.60 5.99 -4.14
C ASP A 31 -6.07 4.71 -3.45
N ILE A 32 -6.38 4.79 -2.16
CA ILE A 32 -6.72 3.66 -1.31
C ILE A 32 -8.21 3.68 -1.04
N VAL A 33 -8.90 2.66 -1.55
CA VAL A 33 -10.36 2.50 -1.42
C VAL A 33 -10.64 1.28 -0.54
N PRO A 34 -10.99 1.47 0.75
CA PRO A 34 -11.36 0.39 1.65
C PRO A 34 -12.62 -0.36 1.20
N ASP A 35 -12.63 -1.69 1.36
CA ASP A 35 -13.80 -2.56 1.21
C ASP A 35 -14.17 -3.08 2.61
N VAL A 36 -14.87 -2.25 3.37
CA VAL A 36 -15.14 -2.46 4.80
C VAL A 36 -16.14 -3.59 5.01
N LYS A 37 -15.73 -4.58 5.82
CA LYS A 37 -16.58 -5.69 6.25
C LYS A 37 -16.44 -5.91 7.75
N THR A 38 -17.54 -6.26 8.41
CA THR A 38 -17.56 -6.53 9.84
C THR A 38 -18.26 -7.86 10.15
N SER A 39 -17.78 -8.57 11.18
CA SER A 39 -18.37 -9.80 11.67
C SER A 39 -18.35 -9.87 13.21
N PRO A 40 -19.52 -9.75 13.92
CA PRO A 40 -20.88 -9.53 13.38
C PRO A 40 -21.02 -8.18 12.65
N THR A 41 -22.00 -8.11 11.76
CA THR A 41 -22.24 -6.91 10.92
C THR A 41 -22.58 -5.69 11.77
N VAL A 42 -21.83 -4.61 11.57
CA VAL A 42 -22.08 -3.28 12.14
C VAL A 42 -22.49 -2.36 11.00
N ALA A 43 -23.78 -2.12 10.85
CA ALA A 43 -24.29 -1.29 9.75
C ALA A 43 -23.80 0.16 9.87
N GLY A 44 -23.33 0.70 8.74
CA GLY A 44 -22.85 2.08 8.66
C GLY A 44 -21.46 2.34 9.21
N LEU A 45 -20.70 1.30 9.61
CA LEU A 45 -19.27 1.43 9.89
C LEU A 45 -18.51 1.57 8.57
N ASP A 46 -17.67 2.58 8.48
CA ASP A 46 -16.90 2.91 7.27
C ASP A 46 -15.52 3.46 7.59
N VAL A 47 -14.62 3.38 6.62
CA VAL A 47 -13.22 3.84 6.70
C VAL A 47 -12.93 4.70 5.46
N SER A 48 -12.42 5.91 5.66
CA SER A 48 -12.22 6.88 4.59
C SER A 48 -11.25 6.40 3.50
N ASP A 49 -11.53 6.78 2.26
CA ASP A 49 -10.57 6.74 1.16
C ASP A 49 -9.43 7.72 1.44
N GLU A 50 -8.20 7.36 1.04
CA GLU A 50 -7.04 8.21 1.28
C GLU A 50 -6.05 8.19 0.12
N TRP A 51 -5.45 9.35 -0.14
CA TRP A 51 -4.31 9.47 -1.03
C TRP A 51 -3.01 9.50 -0.24
N THR A 52 -2.04 8.66 -0.64
CA THR A 52 -0.77 8.59 0.05
C THR A 52 0.39 8.30 -0.91
N PRO A 53 1.62 8.79 -0.60
CA PRO A 53 2.81 8.33 -1.30
C PRO A 53 3.21 6.92 -0.85
N GLU A 54 3.75 6.15 -1.80
CA GLU A 54 4.34 4.83 -1.61
C GLU A 54 5.76 4.84 -2.18
N VAL A 55 6.64 4.10 -1.53
CA VAL A 55 7.95 3.72 -2.06
C VAL A 55 8.07 2.21 -2.04
N ASP A 56 8.50 1.62 -3.13
CA ASP A 56 8.82 0.21 -3.19
C ASP A 56 10.22 -0.06 -3.74
N PHE A 57 10.75 -1.22 -3.38
CA PHE A 57 12.02 -1.75 -3.84
C PHE A 57 11.79 -3.16 -4.37
N THR A 58 12.10 -3.38 -5.64
CA THR A 58 12.03 -4.68 -6.28
C THR A 58 13.44 -5.18 -6.59
N TYR A 59 13.76 -6.39 -6.12
CA TYR A 59 14.96 -7.13 -6.51
C TYR A 59 14.60 -8.22 -7.51
N PHE A 60 15.20 -8.17 -8.70
CA PHE A 60 14.99 -9.17 -9.75
C PHE A 60 15.92 -10.37 -9.56
N ILE A 61 15.36 -11.49 -9.14
CA ILE A 61 16.07 -12.78 -9.00
C ILE A 61 16.42 -13.36 -10.38
N THR A 62 15.49 -13.15 -11.32
CA THR A 62 15.65 -13.44 -12.76
C THR A 62 15.10 -12.27 -13.56
N PRO A 63 15.33 -12.20 -14.89
CA PRO A 63 14.72 -11.15 -15.72
C PRO A 63 13.19 -11.04 -15.60
N ASN A 64 12.52 -12.11 -15.16
CA ASN A 64 11.06 -12.20 -15.07
C ASN A 64 10.53 -12.34 -13.64
N ILE A 65 11.36 -12.66 -12.64
CA ILE A 65 10.91 -12.86 -11.26
C ILE A 65 11.55 -11.81 -10.37
N GLY A 66 10.70 -10.99 -9.73
CA GLY A 66 11.10 -9.98 -8.76
C GLY A 66 10.50 -10.25 -7.37
N MET A 67 11.23 -9.83 -6.34
CA MET A 67 10.72 -9.68 -4.97
C MET A 67 10.58 -8.21 -4.68
N GLU A 68 9.38 -7.76 -4.33
CA GLU A 68 9.08 -6.35 -4.04
C GLU A 68 8.73 -6.17 -2.57
N LEU A 69 9.36 -5.18 -1.93
CA LEU A 69 8.99 -4.67 -0.62
C LEU A 69 8.31 -3.32 -0.79
N ILE A 70 7.05 -3.24 -0.38
CA ILE A 70 6.19 -2.07 -0.48
C ILE A 70 6.10 -1.39 0.87
N LEU A 71 6.29 -0.07 0.90
CA LEU A 71 6.26 0.76 2.11
C LEU A 71 5.38 1.99 1.86
N ALA A 72 4.33 2.12 2.65
CA ALA A 72 3.45 3.29 2.69
C ALA A 72 2.94 3.50 4.11
N THR A 73 2.47 4.69 4.43
CA THR A 73 1.80 4.99 5.70
C THR A 73 0.59 5.84 5.44
N GLN A 74 -0.54 5.48 6.05
CA GLN A 74 -1.82 6.13 5.84
C GLN A 74 -2.46 6.51 7.17
N ARG A 75 -3.37 7.51 7.11
CA ARG A 75 -4.23 7.90 8.21
C ARG A 75 -5.67 7.91 7.74
N HIS A 76 -6.47 7.02 8.27
CA HIS A 76 -7.88 6.91 7.95
C HIS A 76 -8.77 7.48 9.04
N GLU A 77 -9.91 8.02 8.65
CA GLU A 77 -11.02 8.33 9.53
C GLU A 77 -11.99 7.15 9.57
N VAL A 78 -12.41 6.76 10.77
CA VAL A 78 -13.44 5.73 10.99
C VAL A 78 -14.74 6.43 11.32
N THR A 79 -15.80 6.05 10.65
CA THR A 79 -17.14 6.64 10.84
C THR A 79 -18.19 5.58 11.12
N LEU A 80 -19.28 5.95 11.80
CA LEU A 80 -20.47 5.13 12.02
C LEU A 80 -21.72 5.94 11.69
N GLY A 81 -22.46 5.52 10.67
CA GLY A 81 -23.62 6.25 10.18
C GLY A 81 -23.29 7.69 9.74
N GLY A 82 -22.05 7.92 9.25
CA GLY A 82 -21.53 9.23 8.86
C GLY A 82 -20.98 10.07 10.01
N ALA A 83 -21.12 9.65 11.28
CA ALA A 83 -20.52 10.34 12.42
C ALA A 83 -19.09 9.82 12.65
N SER A 84 -18.12 10.73 12.86
CA SER A 84 -16.72 10.35 13.12
C SER A 84 -16.58 9.62 14.46
N LEU A 85 -15.97 8.47 14.42
CA LEU A 85 -15.51 7.72 15.61
C LEU A 85 -14.05 8.03 15.94
N GLY A 86 -13.34 8.77 15.07
CA GLY A 86 -11.95 9.12 15.24
C GLY A 86 -11.05 8.67 14.11
N LYS A 87 -9.73 8.67 14.33
CA LYS A 87 -8.73 8.41 13.31
C LYS A 87 -7.69 7.41 13.80
N LEU A 88 -7.12 6.68 12.86
CA LEU A 88 -6.00 5.78 13.11
C LEU A 88 -5.01 5.83 11.95
N ASN A 89 -3.74 5.59 12.28
CA ASN A 89 -2.69 5.41 11.30
C ASN A 89 -2.37 3.93 11.16
N HIS A 90 -1.99 3.51 9.95
CA HIS A 90 -1.41 2.21 9.76
C HIS A 90 -0.21 2.24 8.80
N LEU A 91 0.69 1.31 9.01
CA LEU A 91 1.85 1.02 8.18
C LEU A 91 1.73 -0.44 7.73
N PRO A 92 1.39 -0.72 6.46
CA PRO A 92 1.21 -2.06 5.93
C PRO A 92 2.40 -2.53 5.06
N PRO A 93 3.62 -2.75 5.58
CA PRO A 93 4.67 -3.35 4.77
C PRO A 93 4.17 -4.61 4.12
N THR A 94 4.37 -4.70 2.81
CA THR A 94 3.91 -5.81 1.99
C THR A 94 5.08 -6.36 1.19
N LEU A 95 5.29 -7.66 1.28
CA LEU A 95 6.31 -8.37 0.51
C LEU A 95 5.62 -9.22 -0.55
N THR A 96 5.91 -8.96 -1.82
CA THR A 96 5.34 -9.71 -2.95
C THR A 96 6.42 -10.40 -3.76
N VAL A 97 6.06 -11.50 -4.40
CA VAL A 97 6.79 -12.09 -5.52
C VAL A 97 6.01 -11.74 -6.78
N GLN A 98 6.71 -11.16 -7.74
CA GLN A 98 6.15 -10.72 -9.01
C GLN A 98 6.67 -11.55 -10.16
N TYR A 99 5.81 -11.81 -11.14
CA TYR A 99 6.19 -12.31 -12.44
C TYR A 99 5.98 -11.22 -13.50
N HIS A 100 7.07 -10.79 -14.12
CA HIS A 100 7.09 -9.78 -15.17
C HIS A 100 7.05 -10.45 -16.55
N PHE A 101 6.00 -10.16 -17.28
CA PHE A 101 5.92 -10.52 -18.70
C PHE A 101 6.71 -9.47 -19.47
N ASN A 102 7.58 -9.90 -20.36
CA ASN A 102 8.38 -8.98 -21.19
C ASN A 102 8.00 -9.13 -22.68
N PRO A 103 6.73 -8.82 -23.07
CA PRO A 103 6.25 -9.04 -24.44
C PRO A 103 6.92 -8.07 -25.43
N THR A 104 7.30 -6.87 -24.94
CA THR A 104 8.03 -5.87 -25.71
C THR A 104 9.08 -5.18 -24.85
N PRO A 105 10.10 -4.53 -25.44
CA PRO A 105 11.06 -3.74 -24.68
C PRO A 105 10.42 -2.58 -23.88
N THR A 106 9.29 -2.05 -24.36
CA THR A 106 8.65 -0.86 -23.81
C THR A 106 7.57 -1.18 -22.79
N ILE A 107 6.77 -2.23 -23.00
CA ILE A 107 5.61 -2.55 -22.16
C ILE A 107 5.89 -3.85 -21.40
N LYS A 108 5.90 -3.78 -20.08
CA LYS A 108 6.25 -4.87 -19.16
C LYS A 108 5.14 -5.06 -18.12
N PRO A 109 4.06 -5.75 -18.45
CA PRO A 109 3.03 -6.07 -17.47
C PRO A 109 3.56 -7.07 -16.46
N TYR A 110 2.99 -7.04 -15.25
CA TYR A 110 3.33 -7.98 -14.19
C TYR A 110 2.11 -8.35 -13.35
N ILE A 111 2.21 -9.49 -12.68
CA ILE A 111 1.31 -9.92 -11.63
C ILE A 111 2.14 -10.31 -10.41
N GLY A 112 1.56 -10.17 -9.24
CA GLY A 112 2.24 -10.48 -7.99
C GLY A 112 1.29 -11.04 -6.94
N ALA A 113 1.87 -11.79 -6.01
CA ALA A 113 1.20 -12.26 -4.82
C ALA A 113 2.17 -12.21 -3.63
N GLY A 114 1.64 -11.97 -2.44
CA GLY A 114 2.51 -11.82 -1.28
C GLY A 114 1.78 -11.76 0.04
N LEU A 115 2.53 -11.33 1.04
CA LEU A 115 2.10 -11.23 2.43
C LEU A 115 2.17 -9.78 2.89
N ASN A 116 1.17 -9.39 3.65
CA ASN A 116 1.08 -8.09 4.29
C ASN A 116 1.16 -8.24 5.81
N TYR A 117 1.92 -7.35 6.46
CA TYR A 117 1.94 -7.21 7.91
C TYR A 117 1.63 -5.76 8.27
N THR A 118 0.42 -5.50 8.72
CA THR A 118 -0.03 -4.16 9.06
C THR A 118 0.18 -3.88 10.54
N THR A 119 0.74 -2.71 10.86
CA THR A 119 0.81 -2.17 12.22
C THR A 119 -0.06 -0.93 12.33
N PHE A 120 -1.01 -0.93 13.28
CA PHE A 120 -1.84 0.22 13.61
C PHE A 120 -1.19 1.03 14.73
N TYR A 121 -1.13 2.35 14.56
CA TYR A 121 -0.54 3.27 15.53
C TYR A 121 -1.28 4.62 15.52
N ASN A 122 -1.00 5.48 16.52
CA ASN A 122 -1.72 6.74 16.70
C ASN A 122 -3.25 6.57 16.59
N VAL A 123 -3.76 5.54 17.29
CA VAL A 123 -5.18 5.20 17.33
C VAL A 123 -5.86 6.19 18.26
N ASP A 124 -6.64 7.11 17.68
CA ASP A 124 -7.39 8.16 18.37
C ASP A 124 -8.88 7.98 18.03
N LEU A 125 -9.50 7.02 18.71
CA LEU A 125 -10.90 6.65 18.55
C LEU A 125 -11.73 7.12 19.73
N ALA A 126 -13.06 7.09 19.59
CA ALA A 126 -14.00 7.44 20.67
C ALA A 126 -13.68 6.68 21.97
N PRO A 127 -13.93 7.29 23.15
CA PRO A 127 -13.57 6.70 24.44
C PRO A 127 -14.03 5.26 24.61
N GLY A 128 -13.09 4.39 25.01
CA GLY A 128 -13.32 2.96 25.19
C GLY A 128 -13.10 2.11 23.94
N LEU A 129 -13.07 2.69 22.74
CA LEU A 129 -12.81 1.95 21.50
C LEU A 129 -11.31 1.73 21.31
N THR A 130 -10.95 0.50 20.98
CA THR A 130 -9.59 0.08 20.65
C THR A 130 -9.61 -0.90 19.47
N VAL A 131 -8.46 -1.00 18.77
CA VAL A 131 -8.22 -2.00 17.72
C VAL A 131 -6.97 -2.81 18.07
N ASP A 132 -6.88 -4.03 17.57
CA ASP A 132 -5.64 -4.80 17.66
C ASP A 132 -4.54 -4.08 16.87
N LYS A 133 -3.32 -4.10 17.42
CA LYS A 133 -2.19 -3.33 16.87
C LYS A 133 -1.62 -3.92 15.59
N HIS A 134 -1.85 -5.19 15.32
CA HIS A 134 -1.22 -5.92 14.23
C HIS A 134 -2.24 -6.73 13.44
N SER A 135 -2.02 -6.80 12.13
CA SER A 135 -2.76 -7.65 11.20
C SER A 135 -1.79 -8.36 10.28
N PHE A 136 -2.06 -9.62 9.98
CA PHE A 136 -1.32 -10.38 9.00
C PHE A 136 -2.30 -10.88 7.93
N GLY A 137 -1.97 -10.62 6.66
CA GLY A 137 -2.86 -10.96 5.55
C GLY A 137 -2.12 -11.22 4.26
N GLY A 138 -2.87 -11.49 3.21
CA GLY A 138 -2.37 -11.67 1.86
C GLY A 138 -2.40 -10.38 1.04
N ALA A 139 -1.70 -10.39 -0.10
CA ALA A 139 -1.79 -9.37 -1.12
C ALA A 139 -1.77 -9.99 -2.52
N LEU A 140 -2.56 -9.43 -3.43
CA LEU A 140 -2.49 -9.68 -4.86
C LEU A 140 -2.24 -8.36 -5.58
N GLN A 141 -1.52 -8.42 -6.69
CA GLN A 141 -1.08 -7.25 -7.43
C GLN A 141 -1.09 -7.52 -8.93
N ALA A 142 -1.43 -6.51 -9.71
CA ALA A 142 -1.24 -6.49 -11.15
C ALA A 142 -0.85 -5.08 -11.59
N GLY A 143 0.06 -4.97 -12.54
CA GLY A 143 0.49 -3.68 -13.01
C GLY A 143 1.24 -3.74 -14.34
N VAL A 144 1.71 -2.57 -14.77
CA VAL A 144 2.51 -2.43 -15.97
C VAL A 144 3.58 -1.36 -15.79
N ASP A 145 4.81 -1.69 -16.15
CA ASP A 145 5.92 -0.76 -16.30
C ASP A 145 6.06 -0.39 -17.78
N ILE A 146 5.95 0.89 -18.10
CA ILE A 146 6.08 1.45 -19.44
C ILE A 146 7.42 2.19 -19.51
N ALA A 147 8.38 1.66 -20.26
CA ALA A 147 9.70 2.24 -20.40
C ALA A 147 9.63 3.60 -21.11
N VAL A 148 10.14 4.64 -20.48
CA VAL A 148 10.23 6.01 -21.01
C VAL A 148 11.68 6.46 -21.22
N THR A 149 12.63 5.81 -20.53
CA THR A 149 14.09 5.92 -20.76
C THR A 149 14.70 4.52 -20.70
N GLN A 150 16.02 4.42 -20.82
CA GLN A 150 16.71 3.13 -20.69
C GLN A 150 16.44 2.44 -19.36
N ASN A 151 16.38 3.21 -18.25
CA ASN A 151 16.21 2.67 -16.89
C ASN A 151 14.98 3.23 -16.17
N GLY A 152 14.21 4.13 -16.81
CA GLY A 152 13.05 4.79 -16.22
C GLY A 152 11.73 4.32 -16.80
N TYR A 153 10.74 4.15 -15.92
CA TYR A 153 9.44 3.58 -16.23
C TYR A 153 8.31 4.42 -15.63
N ILE A 154 7.25 4.63 -16.40
CA ILE A 154 5.94 4.99 -15.81
C ILE A 154 5.29 3.70 -15.36
N ASN A 155 4.80 3.67 -14.13
CA ASN A 155 4.15 2.51 -13.55
C ASN A 155 2.67 2.79 -13.29
N LEU A 156 1.83 1.83 -13.65
CA LEU A 156 0.42 1.75 -13.26
C LEU A 156 0.22 0.44 -12.53
N ASP A 157 -0.47 0.48 -11.40
CA ASP A 157 -0.57 -0.65 -10.49
C ASP A 157 -1.93 -0.73 -9.81
N VAL A 158 -2.42 -1.92 -9.55
CA VAL A 158 -3.57 -2.20 -8.72
C VAL A 158 -3.26 -3.34 -7.76
N LYS A 159 -3.61 -3.14 -6.48
CA LYS A 159 -3.42 -4.13 -5.42
C LYS A 159 -4.73 -4.43 -4.71
N LYS A 160 -4.93 -5.67 -4.32
CA LYS A 160 -5.89 -6.08 -3.29
C LYS A 160 -5.10 -6.56 -2.10
N ILE A 161 -5.34 -5.95 -0.93
CA ILE A 161 -4.66 -6.32 0.31
C ILE A 161 -5.73 -6.75 1.30
N TRP A 162 -5.51 -7.84 2.04
CA TRP A 162 -6.38 -8.28 3.11
C TRP A 162 -5.80 -7.82 4.45
N ILE A 163 -6.58 -6.97 5.15
CA ILE A 163 -6.21 -6.40 6.45
C ILE A 163 -7.39 -6.54 7.38
N GLU A 164 -7.22 -7.25 8.49
CA GLU A 164 -8.26 -7.49 9.47
C GLU A 164 -7.78 -7.09 10.86
N THR A 165 -8.68 -6.51 11.68
CA THR A 165 -8.40 -6.16 13.07
C THR A 165 -9.64 -6.36 13.93
N GLU A 166 -9.46 -6.64 15.22
CA GLU A 166 -10.57 -6.69 16.18
C GLU A 166 -10.86 -5.30 16.72
N VAL A 167 -12.13 -4.91 16.72
CA VAL A 167 -12.63 -3.71 17.39
C VAL A 167 -13.17 -4.10 18.76
N ARG A 168 -12.71 -3.42 19.81
CA ARG A 168 -13.09 -3.67 21.21
C ARG A 168 -13.61 -2.40 21.87
N ASN A 169 -14.51 -2.55 22.84
CA ASN A 169 -14.95 -1.47 23.73
C ASN A 169 -14.79 -1.91 25.19
N GLY A 170 -14.01 -1.15 25.95
CA GLY A 170 -13.71 -1.50 27.35
C GLY A 170 -13.05 -2.89 27.51
N GLY A 171 -12.30 -3.36 26.49
CA GLY A 171 -11.68 -4.68 26.45
C GLY A 171 -12.57 -5.80 25.93
N VAL A 172 -13.87 -5.57 25.71
CA VAL A 172 -14.79 -6.57 25.14
C VAL A 172 -14.80 -6.46 23.63
N LYS A 173 -14.59 -7.57 22.92
CA LYS A 173 -14.67 -7.63 21.47
C LYS A 173 -16.08 -7.29 20.99
N LEU A 174 -16.19 -6.33 20.08
CA LEU A 174 -17.42 -5.94 19.42
C LEU A 174 -17.59 -6.61 18.06
N THR A 175 -16.55 -6.56 17.23
CA THR A 175 -16.58 -7.08 15.87
C THR A 175 -15.16 -7.28 15.32
N ASP A 176 -15.04 -8.15 14.33
CA ASP A 176 -13.90 -8.17 13.43
C ASP A 176 -14.13 -7.14 12.32
N LEU A 177 -13.14 -6.30 12.07
CA LEU A 177 -13.16 -5.28 11.03
C LEU A 177 -12.15 -5.64 9.94
N GLY A 178 -12.65 -6.01 8.77
CA GLY A 178 -11.87 -6.13 7.54
C GLY A 178 -11.86 -4.79 6.80
N ILE A 179 -10.69 -4.24 6.56
CA ILE A 179 -10.51 -3.01 5.76
C ILE A 179 -10.36 -3.38 4.28
N ASN A 180 -9.62 -4.42 3.98
CA ASN A 180 -9.47 -5.10 2.70
C ASN A 180 -9.43 -4.16 1.46
N PRO A 181 -8.53 -3.15 1.40
CA PRO A 181 -8.59 -2.13 0.37
C PRO A 181 -8.28 -2.66 -1.03
N ILE A 182 -8.87 -1.98 -2.03
CA ILE A 182 -8.32 -1.92 -3.39
C ILE A 182 -7.48 -0.66 -3.46
N VAL A 183 -6.26 -0.79 -3.95
CA VAL A 183 -5.28 0.30 -4.02
C VAL A 183 -4.88 0.51 -5.46
N TRP A 184 -5.14 1.70 -5.99
CA TRP A 184 -4.71 2.13 -7.31
C TRP A 184 -3.44 2.96 -7.20
N GLY A 185 -2.45 2.68 -8.02
CA GLY A 185 -1.17 3.38 -8.00
C GLY A 185 -0.75 3.89 -9.37
N ILE A 186 -0.21 5.10 -9.37
CA ILE A 186 0.50 5.65 -10.52
C ILE A 186 1.83 6.23 -10.04
N GLY A 187 2.90 5.99 -10.77
CA GLY A 187 4.20 6.45 -10.34
C GLY A 187 5.30 6.33 -11.38
N TYR A 188 6.51 6.53 -10.88
CA TYR A 188 7.73 6.42 -11.65
C TYR A 188 8.67 5.42 -10.99
N GLY A 189 9.22 4.52 -11.81
CA GLY A 189 10.22 3.54 -11.41
C GLY A 189 11.56 3.80 -12.07
N PHE A 190 12.61 3.46 -11.35
CA PHE A 190 13.98 3.52 -11.86
C PHE A 190 14.71 2.21 -11.54
N ARG A 191 15.33 1.61 -12.57
CA ARG A 191 16.12 0.38 -12.48
C ARG A 191 17.61 0.69 -12.42
N PHE A 192 18.34 0.05 -11.49
CA PHE A 192 19.77 0.28 -11.25
C PHE A 192 20.48 -0.98 -10.76
#